data_b1d8e5b5d7c40febc357c66fe846368c
#
_entry.id   b1d8e5b5d7c40febc357c66fe846368c
#
_cell.length_a   1.000
_cell.length_b   1.000
_cell.length_c   1.000
_cell.angle_alpha   90.00
_cell.angle_beta   90.00
_cell.angle_gamma   90.00
#
_symmetry.space_group_name_H-M   'P 1'
#
loop_
_entity.id
_entity.type
_entity.pdbx_description
1 polymer ?
#
loop_
_entity_poly.entity_id
_entity_poly.type
_entity_poly.pdbx_seq_one_letter_code
_entity_poly.pdbx_strand_id
1 'polypeptide(L)'
;MRKPVKYRIAFLIVAAACFYVGTLFLPETLPDITFSFESIWANTQWRNTLLVTLAYFVFLPVLYYFWIIRIGKQALWKLLLVLSLSSLVGRYNYPEQLAYYFEFITYLKYPIIAVLMVIEILLLVTIVKALWGARKLSGDPRIHMLEQYEGDNIYEKGSKEAKKLELALMFAHEPASWYYAIPRFSKNHVPAIANLHLWSAQWWHVSLVCVALVVATYASYLAIALWSETVAIVVATLVFYLIVMFIANYRVSKHYSVYLTKDKLMVNNSWWGMTVISLSNIKQVETGSWTAASTKEQFHFGRGNANVKLTFVSEQKYYSGLATFIEPMDTLYLSVDDPSALHEICQLNTE
;
A
#
# COMPACT_ATOMS: atom_id res chain seq x y z
N MET A 1 10.16 9.55 4.94
CA MET A 1 8.94 9.48 4.08
C MET A 1 9.19 10.22 2.77
N ARG A 2 9.05 9.57 1.62
CA ARG A 2 9.35 10.16 0.30
C ARG A 2 8.45 11.37 0.01
N LYS A 3 9.01 12.42 -0.64
CA LYS A 3 8.26 13.66 -0.96
C LYS A 3 6.86 13.42 -1.55
N PRO A 4 6.64 12.52 -2.55
CA PRO A 4 5.31 12.30 -3.13
C PRO A 4 4.27 11.75 -2.13
N VAL A 5 4.68 10.92 -1.18
CA VAL A 5 3.77 10.36 -0.17
C VAL A 5 3.32 11.42 0.83
N LYS A 6 4.22 12.30 1.24
CA LYS A 6 3.87 13.43 2.13
C LYS A 6 2.80 14.32 1.51
N TYR A 7 2.96 14.68 0.23
CA TYR A 7 1.99 15.52 -0.48
C TYR A 7 0.62 14.83 -0.66
N ARG A 8 0.60 13.51 -0.88
CA ARG A 8 -0.67 12.76 -0.95
C ARG A 8 -1.42 12.77 0.37
N ILE A 9 -0.72 12.52 1.48
CA ILE A 9 -1.34 12.55 2.82
C ILE A 9 -1.79 13.97 3.16
N ALA A 10 -0.95 14.97 2.90
CA ALA A 10 -1.29 16.38 3.14
C ALA A 10 -2.53 16.78 2.32
N PHE A 11 -2.62 16.38 1.05
CA PHE A 11 -3.79 16.64 0.22
C PHE A 11 -5.05 16.01 0.80
N LEU A 12 -5.01 14.74 1.24
CA LEU A 12 -6.16 14.07 1.83
C LEU A 12 -6.65 14.78 3.10
N ILE A 13 -5.73 15.21 3.95
CA ILE A 13 -6.07 15.96 5.17
C ILE A 13 -6.72 17.31 4.81
N VAL A 14 -6.12 18.06 3.86
CA VAL A 14 -6.65 19.36 3.43
C VAL A 14 -8.01 19.19 2.75
N ALA A 15 -8.17 18.18 1.90
CA ALA A 15 -9.44 17.91 1.23
C ALA A 15 -10.55 17.55 2.24
N ALA A 16 -10.24 16.65 3.19
CA ALA A 16 -11.19 16.29 4.26
C ALA A 16 -11.58 17.50 5.12
N ALA A 17 -10.60 18.32 5.51
CA ALA A 17 -10.85 19.55 6.25
C ALA A 17 -11.69 20.55 5.43
N CYS A 18 -11.37 20.72 4.15
CA CYS A 18 -12.09 21.61 3.25
C CYS A 18 -13.56 21.16 3.10
N PHE A 19 -13.82 19.88 2.88
CA PHE A 19 -15.18 19.35 2.80
C PHE A 19 -15.92 19.50 4.13
N TYR A 20 -15.30 19.17 5.26
CA TYR A 20 -15.90 19.30 6.58
C TYR A 20 -16.24 20.76 6.92
N VAL A 21 -15.30 21.66 6.72
CA VAL A 21 -15.52 23.11 6.95
C VAL A 21 -16.60 23.64 6.02
N GLY A 22 -16.58 23.21 4.74
CA GLY A 22 -17.59 23.60 3.78
C GLY A 22 -19.01 23.24 4.24
N THR A 23 -19.23 22.08 4.86
CA THR A 23 -20.56 21.69 5.37
C THR A 23 -21.04 22.62 6.49
N LEU A 24 -20.14 23.18 7.30
CA LEU A 24 -20.49 24.11 8.38
C LEU A 24 -20.87 25.52 7.88
N PHE A 25 -20.37 25.91 6.69
CA PHE A 25 -20.62 27.22 6.12
C PHE A 25 -21.78 27.25 5.12
N LEU A 26 -22.23 26.11 4.63
CA LEU A 26 -23.35 26.02 3.71
C LEU A 26 -24.67 26.23 4.45
N PRO A 27 -25.55 27.10 3.96
CA PRO A 27 -26.88 27.27 4.52
C PRO A 27 -27.80 26.12 4.11
N GLU A 28 -28.84 25.84 4.90
CA GLU A 28 -29.87 24.83 4.57
C GLU A 28 -30.76 25.31 3.37
N THR A 29 -31.00 26.59 3.29
CA THR A 29 -31.79 27.20 2.21
C THR A 29 -31.14 28.49 1.71
N LEU A 30 -31.29 28.79 0.44
CA LEU A 30 -30.84 30.04 -0.15
C LEU A 30 -32.03 31.00 -0.36
N PRO A 31 -31.89 32.29 -0.02
CA PRO A 31 -32.90 33.26 -0.30
C PRO A 31 -33.00 33.55 -1.81
N ASP A 32 -34.19 33.79 -2.28
CA ASP A 32 -34.43 34.25 -3.65
C ASP A 32 -33.87 35.68 -3.81
N ILE A 33 -32.83 35.78 -4.65
CA ILE A 33 -32.25 37.08 -5.02
C ILE A 33 -32.12 37.18 -6.54
N THR A 34 -32.23 38.38 -7.04
CA THR A 34 -31.83 38.67 -8.42
C THR A 34 -30.32 38.48 -8.55
N PHE A 35 -29.90 37.63 -9.50
CA PHE A 35 -28.50 37.32 -9.72
C PHE A 35 -27.75 38.58 -10.19
N SER A 36 -27.14 39.29 -9.24
CA SER A 36 -26.17 40.35 -9.51
C SER A 36 -24.95 40.13 -8.63
N PHE A 37 -23.77 40.55 -9.07
CA PHE A 37 -22.57 40.41 -8.31
C PHE A 37 -22.62 41.10 -6.94
N GLU A 38 -23.27 42.29 -6.91
CA GLU A 38 -23.48 43.06 -5.68
C GLU A 38 -24.38 42.33 -4.68
N SER A 39 -25.48 41.71 -5.16
CA SER A 39 -26.43 41.00 -4.30
C SER A 39 -25.80 39.71 -3.71
N ILE A 40 -24.93 39.02 -4.44
CA ILE A 40 -24.22 37.84 -3.95
C ILE A 40 -23.28 38.21 -2.80
N TRP A 41 -22.54 39.34 -2.94
CA TRP A 41 -21.61 39.77 -1.90
C TRP A 41 -22.28 40.40 -0.68
N ALA A 42 -23.42 41.04 -0.87
CA ALA A 42 -24.20 41.62 0.21
C ALA A 42 -24.86 40.56 1.11
N ASN A 43 -25.24 39.40 0.53
CA ASN A 43 -25.89 38.33 1.27
C ASN A 43 -24.85 37.29 1.78
N THR A 44 -24.78 37.11 3.10
CA THR A 44 -23.83 36.22 3.74
C THR A 44 -23.99 34.75 3.30
N GLN A 45 -25.23 34.28 3.09
CA GLN A 45 -25.49 32.89 2.68
C GLN A 45 -24.99 32.62 1.26
N TRP A 46 -25.27 33.53 0.32
CA TRP A 46 -24.77 33.42 -1.05
C TRP A 46 -23.26 33.57 -1.13
N ARG A 47 -22.67 34.48 -0.36
CA ARG A 47 -21.23 34.66 -0.27
C ARG A 47 -20.53 33.38 0.25
N ASN A 48 -21.06 32.79 1.31
CA ASN A 48 -20.51 31.54 1.87
C ASN A 48 -20.62 30.38 0.87
N THR A 49 -21.77 30.25 0.22
CA THR A 49 -22.00 29.24 -0.83
C THR A 49 -21.02 29.42 -1.98
N LEU A 50 -20.77 30.63 -2.44
CA LEU A 50 -19.79 30.92 -3.49
C LEU A 50 -18.36 30.54 -3.04
N LEU A 51 -17.98 30.93 -1.83
CA LEU A 51 -16.64 30.60 -1.30
C LEU A 51 -16.43 29.08 -1.17
N VAL A 52 -17.42 28.34 -0.68
CA VAL A 52 -17.38 26.88 -0.62
C VAL A 52 -17.29 26.26 -2.03
N THR A 53 -18.06 26.80 -2.99
CA THR A 53 -18.00 26.34 -4.38
C THR A 53 -16.62 26.55 -4.98
N LEU A 54 -16.02 27.72 -4.79
CA LEU A 54 -14.64 27.98 -5.23
C LEU A 54 -13.63 27.07 -4.54
N ALA A 55 -13.83 26.76 -3.25
CA ALA A 55 -12.97 25.84 -2.54
C ALA A 55 -13.04 24.41 -3.11
N TYR A 56 -14.23 23.91 -3.40
CA TYR A 56 -14.45 22.55 -3.88
C TYR A 56 -14.04 22.37 -5.36
N PHE A 57 -14.40 23.32 -6.23
CA PHE A 57 -14.27 23.16 -7.68
C PHE A 57 -13.06 23.89 -8.29
N VAL A 58 -12.41 24.77 -7.56
CA VAL A 58 -11.20 25.46 -8.02
C VAL A 58 -10.01 25.14 -7.12
N PHE A 59 -10.10 25.44 -5.83
CA PHE A 59 -8.96 25.28 -4.93
C PHE A 59 -8.49 23.83 -4.81
N LEU A 60 -9.39 22.88 -4.54
CA LEU A 60 -9.01 21.46 -4.41
C LEU A 60 -8.44 20.87 -5.70
N PRO A 61 -9.02 21.06 -6.90
CA PRO A 61 -8.42 20.62 -8.16
C PRO A 61 -7.05 21.24 -8.44
N VAL A 62 -6.88 22.54 -8.18
CA VAL A 62 -5.60 23.23 -8.35
C VAL A 62 -4.54 22.67 -7.40
N LEU A 63 -4.90 22.48 -6.14
CA LEU A 63 -4.03 21.87 -5.14
C LEU A 63 -3.64 20.43 -5.53
N TYR A 64 -4.60 19.64 -6.00
CA TYR A 64 -4.37 18.28 -6.50
C TYR A 64 -3.42 18.27 -7.70
N TYR A 65 -3.59 19.21 -8.63
CA TYR A 65 -2.69 19.36 -9.77
C TYR A 65 -1.26 19.59 -9.30
N PHE A 66 -1.01 20.58 -8.42
CA PHE A 66 0.35 20.90 -7.99
C PHE A 66 0.98 19.84 -7.12
N TRP A 67 0.24 19.26 -6.18
CA TRP A 67 0.78 18.33 -5.19
C TRP A 67 0.82 16.88 -5.65
N ILE A 68 -0.10 16.46 -6.50
CA ILE A 68 -0.22 15.07 -6.91
C ILE A 68 0.17 14.88 -8.37
N ILE A 69 -0.42 15.62 -9.28
CA ILE A 69 -0.19 15.42 -10.71
C ILE A 69 1.21 15.87 -11.11
N ARG A 70 1.57 17.11 -10.80
CA ARG A 70 2.86 17.70 -11.20
C ARG A 70 4.04 17.00 -10.52
N ILE A 71 3.98 16.78 -9.21
CA ILE A 71 5.07 16.14 -8.44
C ILE A 71 5.17 14.65 -8.77
N GLY A 72 4.03 13.97 -8.89
CA GLY A 72 3.95 12.53 -9.16
C GLY A 72 4.01 12.15 -10.64
N LYS A 73 4.16 13.14 -11.56
CA LYS A 73 4.10 12.93 -13.02
C LYS A 73 2.89 12.09 -13.45
N GLN A 74 1.73 12.36 -12.84
CA GLN A 74 0.49 11.64 -13.09
C GLN A 74 -0.26 12.20 -14.30
N ALA A 75 -1.17 11.41 -14.87
CA ALA A 75 -2.00 11.83 -16.00
C ALA A 75 -3.04 12.88 -15.58
N LEU A 76 -3.28 13.90 -16.42
CA LEU A 76 -4.20 15.01 -16.16
C LEU A 76 -5.65 14.56 -15.95
N TRP A 77 -6.09 13.46 -16.59
CA TRP A 77 -7.45 12.97 -16.43
C TRP A 77 -7.81 12.64 -14.96
N LYS A 78 -6.82 12.43 -14.09
CA LYS A 78 -7.05 12.21 -12.65
C LYS A 78 -7.64 13.41 -11.92
N LEU A 79 -7.62 14.62 -12.52
CA LEU A 79 -8.37 15.76 -12.00
C LEU A 79 -9.88 15.48 -11.95
N LEU A 80 -10.39 14.66 -12.87
CA LEU A 80 -11.79 14.26 -12.87
C LEU A 80 -12.20 13.55 -11.58
N LEU A 81 -11.28 12.82 -10.93
CA LEU A 81 -11.57 12.16 -9.65
C LEU A 81 -11.90 13.19 -8.55
N VAL A 82 -11.11 14.26 -8.47
CA VAL A 82 -11.37 15.32 -7.47
C VAL A 82 -12.64 16.09 -7.80
N LEU A 83 -12.86 16.43 -9.07
CA LEU A 83 -14.08 17.09 -9.51
C LEU A 83 -15.33 16.24 -9.26
N SER A 84 -15.26 14.93 -9.53
CA SER A 84 -16.36 14.00 -9.23
C SER A 84 -16.63 13.90 -7.74
N LEU A 85 -15.58 13.84 -6.91
CA LEU A 85 -15.73 13.84 -5.45
C LEU A 85 -16.34 15.15 -4.95
N SER A 86 -15.85 16.29 -5.45
CA SER A 86 -16.43 17.61 -5.11
C SER A 86 -17.89 17.72 -5.51
N SER A 87 -18.27 17.19 -6.67
CA SER A 87 -19.67 17.17 -7.14
C SER A 87 -20.53 16.24 -6.28
N LEU A 88 -19.99 15.10 -5.83
CA LEU A 88 -20.70 14.19 -4.93
C LEU A 88 -20.95 14.85 -3.57
N VAL A 89 -19.93 15.47 -2.98
CA VAL A 89 -20.05 16.20 -1.73
C VAL A 89 -21.02 17.39 -1.91
N GLY A 90 -20.95 18.08 -3.04
CA GLY A 90 -21.88 19.14 -3.40
C GLY A 90 -23.34 18.65 -3.42
N ARG A 91 -23.62 17.51 -4.06
CA ARG A 91 -25.00 16.96 -4.13
C ARG A 91 -25.64 16.74 -2.76
N TYR A 92 -24.84 16.35 -1.76
CA TYR A 92 -25.36 16.06 -0.42
C TYR A 92 -25.35 17.26 0.55
N ASN A 93 -24.49 18.24 0.31
CA ASN A 93 -24.26 19.32 1.26
C ASN A 93 -24.82 20.68 0.80
N TYR A 94 -25.06 20.87 -0.51
CA TYR A 94 -25.64 22.12 -0.99
C TYR A 94 -27.13 22.19 -0.68
N PRO A 95 -27.67 23.42 -0.53
CA PRO A 95 -29.12 23.68 -0.52
C PRO A 95 -29.82 23.03 -1.71
N GLU A 96 -31.05 22.59 -1.52
CA GLU A 96 -31.80 21.82 -2.51
C GLU A 96 -31.89 22.52 -3.89
N GLN A 97 -31.97 23.85 -3.90
CA GLN A 97 -31.97 24.67 -5.12
C GLN A 97 -30.70 24.50 -5.97
N LEU A 98 -29.54 24.31 -5.34
CA LEU A 98 -28.26 24.10 -6.03
C LEU A 98 -27.91 22.60 -6.16
N ALA A 99 -28.31 21.78 -5.20
CA ALA A 99 -28.08 20.33 -5.21
C ALA A 99 -28.68 19.67 -6.46
N TYR A 100 -29.79 20.21 -7.00
CA TYR A 100 -30.42 19.75 -8.25
C TYR A 100 -29.44 19.73 -9.43
N TYR A 101 -28.56 20.71 -9.57
CA TYR A 101 -27.59 20.78 -10.65
C TYR A 101 -26.55 19.66 -10.58
N PHE A 102 -26.38 19.02 -9.42
CA PHE A 102 -25.49 17.88 -9.21
C PHE A 102 -26.22 16.53 -9.22
N GLU A 103 -27.52 16.50 -9.56
CA GLU A 103 -28.31 15.27 -9.54
C GLU A 103 -27.75 14.20 -10.49
N PHE A 104 -27.13 14.61 -11.62
CA PHE A 104 -26.47 13.72 -12.56
C PHE A 104 -25.40 12.85 -11.91
N ILE A 105 -24.75 13.31 -10.83
CA ILE A 105 -23.73 12.56 -10.11
C ILE A 105 -24.33 11.34 -9.41
N THR A 106 -25.62 11.38 -9.09
CA THR A 106 -26.35 10.27 -8.48
C THR A 106 -26.40 9.07 -9.44
N TYR A 107 -26.42 9.32 -10.76
CA TYR A 107 -26.36 8.26 -11.76
C TYR A 107 -24.96 7.65 -11.90
N LEU A 108 -23.89 8.36 -11.52
CA LEU A 108 -22.53 7.82 -11.48
C LEU A 108 -22.37 6.69 -10.46
N LYS A 109 -23.28 6.56 -9.49
CA LYS A 109 -23.27 5.42 -8.57
C LYS A 109 -23.38 4.08 -9.33
N TYR A 110 -24.18 4.00 -10.40
CA TYR A 110 -24.38 2.75 -11.13
C TYR A 110 -23.11 2.24 -11.84
N PRO A 111 -22.40 3.03 -12.67
CA PRO A 111 -21.13 2.59 -13.22
C PRO A 111 -20.07 2.34 -12.14
N ILE A 112 -20.06 3.10 -11.04
CA ILE A 112 -19.14 2.84 -9.92
C ILE A 112 -19.45 1.49 -9.28
N ILE A 113 -20.71 1.21 -8.97
CA ILE A 113 -21.16 -0.09 -8.44
C ILE A 113 -20.80 -1.21 -9.40
N ALA A 114 -21.04 -1.04 -10.70
CA ALA A 114 -20.71 -2.05 -11.71
C ALA A 114 -19.20 -2.34 -11.73
N VAL A 115 -18.35 -1.32 -11.69
CA VAL A 115 -16.89 -1.48 -11.62
C VAL A 115 -16.48 -2.17 -10.32
N LEU A 116 -17.06 -1.79 -9.18
CA LEU A 116 -16.78 -2.41 -7.89
C LEU A 116 -17.21 -3.88 -7.86
N MET A 117 -18.37 -4.21 -8.40
CA MET A 117 -18.82 -5.61 -8.54
C MET A 117 -17.87 -6.44 -9.41
N VAL A 118 -17.39 -5.88 -10.53
CA VAL A 118 -16.38 -6.55 -11.36
C VAL A 118 -15.09 -6.76 -10.58
N ILE A 119 -14.63 -5.77 -9.84
CA ILE A 119 -13.43 -5.88 -8.99
C ILE A 119 -13.64 -6.95 -7.92
N GLU A 120 -14.81 -7.00 -7.27
CA GLU A 120 -15.14 -8.00 -6.25
C GLU A 120 -15.13 -9.42 -6.84
N ILE A 121 -15.78 -9.63 -7.98
CA ILE A 121 -15.77 -10.93 -8.68
C ILE A 121 -14.36 -11.32 -9.06
N LEU A 122 -13.56 -10.39 -9.62
CA LEU A 122 -12.16 -10.66 -9.96
C LEU A 122 -11.35 -11.02 -8.71
N LEU A 123 -11.58 -10.31 -7.59
CA LEU A 123 -10.93 -10.58 -6.32
C LEU A 123 -11.29 -11.96 -5.78
N LEU A 124 -12.58 -12.33 -5.79
CA LEU A 124 -13.04 -13.67 -5.41
C LEU A 124 -12.42 -14.77 -6.28
N VAL A 125 -12.41 -14.59 -7.60
CA VAL A 125 -11.78 -15.53 -8.54
C VAL A 125 -10.28 -15.64 -8.27
N THR A 126 -9.61 -14.52 -8.00
CA THR A 126 -8.18 -14.47 -7.69
C THR A 126 -7.89 -15.18 -6.37
N ILE A 127 -8.69 -14.92 -5.32
CA ILE A 127 -8.58 -15.59 -4.03
C ILE A 127 -8.74 -17.12 -4.20
N VAL A 128 -9.77 -17.56 -4.90
CA VAL A 128 -10.02 -19.01 -5.12
C VAL A 128 -8.86 -19.65 -5.89
N LYS A 129 -8.38 -18.99 -6.95
CA LYS A 129 -7.20 -19.45 -7.72
C LYS A 129 -5.94 -19.45 -6.87
N ALA A 130 -5.75 -18.41 -6.05
CA ALA A 130 -4.61 -18.28 -5.16
C ALA A 130 -4.62 -19.37 -4.07
N LEU A 131 -5.78 -19.65 -3.46
CA LEU A 131 -5.95 -20.73 -2.48
C LEU A 131 -5.66 -22.11 -3.09
N TRP A 132 -6.15 -22.36 -4.30
CA TRP A 132 -5.88 -23.64 -4.98
C TRP A 132 -4.41 -23.74 -5.42
N GLY A 133 -3.83 -22.63 -5.90
CA GLY A 133 -2.41 -22.54 -6.22
C GLY A 133 -1.53 -22.73 -5.00
N ALA A 134 -1.78 -21.98 -3.93
CA ALA A 134 -1.02 -22.04 -2.69
C ALA A 134 -0.98 -23.44 -2.06
N ARG A 135 -2.05 -24.21 -2.21
CA ARG A 135 -2.13 -25.61 -1.74
C ARG A 135 -1.11 -26.55 -2.42
N LYS A 136 -0.71 -26.21 -3.66
CA LYS A 136 0.20 -27.02 -4.49
C LYS A 136 1.63 -26.50 -4.49
N LEU A 137 1.88 -25.34 -3.89
CA LEU A 137 3.20 -24.71 -3.88
C LEU A 137 4.17 -25.40 -2.93
N SER A 138 5.37 -25.64 -3.39
CA SER A 138 6.49 -26.18 -2.62
C SER A 138 7.45 -25.10 -2.12
N GLY A 139 7.06 -23.82 -2.11
CA GLY A 139 7.90 -22.70 -1.70
C GLY A 139 7.20 -21.34 -1.87
N ASP A 140 7.96 -20.27 -1.68
CA ASP A 140 7.46 -18.89 -1.85
C ASP A 140 7.18 -18.58 -3.32
N PRO A 141 5.92 -18.28 -3.70
CA PRO A 141 5.57 -17.98 -5.09
C PRO A 141 6.22 -16.71 -5.63
N ARG A 142 6.67 -15.80 -4.76
CA ARG A 142 7.39 -14.58 -5.15
C ARG A 142 8.77 -14.90 -5.73
N ILE A 143 9.47 -15.90 -5.17
CA ILE A 143 10.77 -16.38 -5.69
C ILE A 143 10.58 -16.97 -7.09
N HIS A 144 9.55 -17.77 -7.28
CA HIS A 144 9.27 -18.38 -8.58
C HIS A 144 9.05 -17.34 -9.67
N MET A 145 8.32 -16.25 -9.34
CA MET A 145 8.15 -15.13 -10.27
C MET A 145 9.46 -14.39 -10.55
N LEU A 146 10.30 -14.16 -9.54
CA LEU A 146 11.62 -13.58 -9.75
C LEU A 146 12.47 -14.43 -10.69
N GLU A 147 12.54 -15.75 -10.46
CA GLU A 147 13.28 -16.68 -11.31
C GLU A 147 12.78 -16.68 -12.76
N GLN A 148 11.47 -16.55 -12.95
CA GLN A 148 10.86 -16.57 -14.29
C GLN A 148 11.10 -15.28 -15.09
N TYR A 149 11.13 -14.12 -14.42
CA TYR A 149 11.14 -12.81 -15.09
C TYR A 149 12.47 -12.06 -14.96
N GLU A 150 13.32 -12.41 -14.01
CA GLU A 150 14.53 -11.64 -13.75
C GLU A 150 15.73 -12.16 -14.53
N GLY A 151 15.72 -13.29 -15.19
CA GLY A 151 16.83 -13.79 -16.02
C GLY A 151 18.17 -13.02 -15.84
N ASP A 152 19.21 -13.29 -16.55
CA ASP A 152 20.51 -12.59 -16.45
C ASP A 152 20.50 -11.10 -16.88
N ASN A 153 19.35 -10.55 -17.27
CA ASN A 153 19.25 -9.18 -17.77
C ASN A 153 18.78 -8.21 -16.65
N ILE A 154 19.65 -7.27 -16.33
CA ILE A 154 19.32 -6.10 -15.49
C ILE A 154 18.40 -5.19 -16.30
N TYR A 155 17.12 -5.18 -16.02
CA TYR A 155 16.17 -4.31 -16.71
C TYR A 155 16.35 -2.86 -16.26
N GLU A 156 16.47 -1.94 -17.20
CA GLU A 156 16.48 -0.52 -16.92
C GLU A 156 15.17 -0.09 -16.25
N LYS A 157 15.28 0.76 -15.23
CA LYS A 157 14.14 1.29 -14.48
C LYS A 157 13.15 1.99 -15.41
N GLY A 158 11.93 1.47 -15.49
CA GLY A 158 10.87 2.00 -16.35
C GLY A 158 10.73 1.32 -17.71
N SER A 159 11.56 0.32 -18.05
CA SER A 159 11.37 -0.54 -19.22
C SER A 159 10.05 -1.31 -19.16
N LYS A 160 9.61 -1.82 -20.30
CA LYS A 160 8.38 -2.65 -20.35
C LYS A 160 8.54 -3.94 -19.54
N GLU A 161 9.73 -4.49 -19.53
CA GLU A 161 10.12 -5.71 -18.82
C GLU A 161 10.10 -5.48 -17.30
N ALA A 162 10.68 -4.36 -16.82
CA ALA A 162 10.61 -3.99 -15.41
C ALA A 162 9.16 -3.84 -14.93
N LYS A 163 8.28 -3.24 -15.72
CA LYS A 163 6.85 -3.12 -15.39
C LYS A 163 6.14 -4.46 -15.36
N LYS A 164 6.50 -5.40 -16.26
CA LYS A 164 5.96 -6.76 -16.24
C LYS A 164 6.37 -7.50 -14.96
N LEU A 165 7.65 -7.38 -14.56
CA LEU A 165 8.14 -7.95 -13.31
C LEU A 165 7.42 -7.36 -12.09
N GLU A 166 7.29 -6.02 -12.03
CA GLU A 166 6.54 -5.34 -10.95
C GLU A 166 5.10 -5.88 -10.85
N LEU A 167 4.40 -6.00 -11.97
CA LEU A 167 3.04 -6.55 -12.01
C LEU A 167 3.02 -8.03 -11.61
N ALA A 168 3.92 -8.85 -12.13
CA ALA A 168 4.00 -10.26 -11.80
C ALA A 168 4.25 -10.48 -10.30
N LEU A 169 5.16 -9.71 -9.69
CA LEU A 169 5.43 -9.76 -8.25
C LEU A 169 4.22 -9.27 -7.43
N MET A 170 3.54 -8.21 -7.87
CA MET A 170 2.33 -7.73 -7.22
C MET A 170 1.24 -8.83 -7.22
N PHE A 171 1.05 -9.52 -8.34
CA PHE A 171 0.11 -10.65 -8.42
C PHE A 171 0.58 -11.88 -7.63
N ALA A 172 1.90 -12.12 -7.50
CA ALA A 172 2.43 -13.21 -6.71
C ALA A 172 2.24 -13.02 -5.19
N HIS A 173 2.09 -11.78 -4.73
CA HIS A 173 1.81 -11.49 -3.32
C HIS A 173 0.44 -12.03 -2.87
N GLU A 174 -0.53 -12.10 -3.75
CA GLU A 174 -1.86 -12.64 -3.43
C GLU A 174 -1.79 -14.13 -3.01
N PRO A 175 -1.33 -15.09 -3.85
CA PRO A 175 -1.17 -16.46 -3.43
C PRO A 175 -0.17 -16.63 -2.29
N ALA A 176 0.87 -15.78 -2.21
CA ALA A 176 1.83 -15.83 -1.13
C ALA A 176 1.21 -15.40 0.21
N SER A 177 0.27 -14.42 0.24
CA SER A 177 -0.41 -14.04 1.47
C SER A 177 -1.20 -15.22 2.04
N TRP A 178 -1.93 -15.95 1.22
CA TRP A 178 -2.64 -17.16 1.65
C TRP A 178 -1.72 -18.30 2.05
N TYR A 179 -0.63 -18.48 1.29
CA TYR A 179 0.39 -19.49 1.59
C TYR A 179 0.96 -19.31 3.01
N TYR A 180 1.29 -18.09 3.37
CA TYR A 180 1.84 -17.80 4.69
C TYR A 180 0.76 -17.64 5.78
N ALA A 181 -0.41 -17.08 5.49
CA ALA A 181 -1.47 -16.90 6.47
C ALA A 181 -2.00 -18.24 7.00
N ILE A 182 -2.10 -19.26 6.14
CA ILE A 182 -2.61 -20.58 6.51
C ILE A 182 -1.44 -21.53 6.85
N PRO A 183 -1.27 -21.93 8.13
CA PRO A 183 -0.15 -22.77 8.54
C PRO A 183 -0.01 -24.08 7.75
N ARG A 184 -1.14 -24.65 7.34
CA ARG A 184 -1.17 -25.92 6.59
C ARG A 184 -0.50 -25.79 5.22
N PHE A 185 -0.56 -24.66 4.57
CA PHE A 185 0.00 -24.44 3.24
C PHE A 185 1.51 -24.28 3.28
N SER A 186 2.04 -23.60 4.32
CA SER A 186 3.47 -23.39 4.53
C SER A 186 4.14 -24.48 5.40
N LYS A 187 3.47 -25.63 5.60
CA LYS A 187 4.03 -26.72 6.45
C LYS A 187 5.35 -27.26 5.95
N ASN A 188 5.54 -27.31 4.63
CA ASN A 188 6.75 -27.85 3.98
C ASN A 188 7.68 -26.72 3.53
N HIS A 189 7.53 -25.52 4.06
CA HIS A 189 8.46 -24.42 3.78
C HIS A 189 9.81 -24.68 4.43
N VAL A 190 10.88 -24.21 3.79
CA VAL A 190 12.23 -24.29 4.35
C VAL A 190 12.29 -23.53 5.68
N PRO A 191 12.87 -24.09 6.75
CA PRO A 191 13.00 -23.42 8.02
C PRO A 191 13.88 -22.17 7.89
N ALA A 192 13.62 -21.15 8.71
CA ALA A 192 14.49 -19.99 8.79
C ALA A 192 15.84 -20.39 9.39
N ILE A 193 16.91 -19.80 8.86
CA ILE A 193 18.26 -19.88 9.42
C ILE A 193 18.38 -18.94 10.62
N ALA A 194 17.81 -17.73 10.47
CA ALA A 194 17.74 -16.71 11.49
C ALA A 194 16.47 -15.87 11.31
N ASN A 195 16.00 -15.23 12.36
CA ASN A 195 14.85 -14.33 12.26
C ASN A 195 15.25 -12.90 12.59
N LEU A 196 14.70 -11.98 11.82
CA LEU A 196 14.88 -10.55 12.05
C LEU A 196 14.11 -10.09 13.28
N HIS A 197 14.69 -9.20 14.06
CA HIS A 197 14.00 -8.53 15.16
C HIS A 197 12.97 -7.53 14.64
N LEU A 198 11.76 -7.97 14.32
CA LEU A 198 10.70 -7.15 13.76
C LEU A 198 9.54 -6.93 14.73
N TRP A 199 8.91 -5.75 14.68
CA TRP A 199 7.67 -5.50 15.41
C TRP A 199 6.56 -6.45 14.98
N SER A 200 6.47 -6.71 13.69
CA SER A 200 5.48 -7.60 13.09
C SER A 200 5.62 -9.06 13.51
N ALA A 201 6.75 -9.44 14.11
CA ALA A 201 6.98 -10.77 14.68
C ALA A 201 6.32 -10.96 16.07
N GLN A 202 5.78 -9.89 16.67
CA GLN A 202 5.19 -9.94 17.99
C GLN A 202 3.68 -10.22 17.91
N TRP A 203 3.19 -11.22 18.66
CA TRP A 203 1.80 -11.68 18.61
C TRP A 203 0.81 -10.59 19.03
N TRP A 204 1.15 -9.77 20.05
CA TRP A 204 0.30 -8.69 20.50
C TRP A 204 0.09 -7.62 19.44
N HIS A 205 1.13 -7.35 18.63
CA HIS A 205 1.04 -6.40 17.54
C HIS A 205 0.04 -6.84 16.46
N VAL A 206 0.12 -8.12 16.03
CA VAL A 206 -0.85 -8.64 15.04
C VAL A 206 -2.26 -8.70 15.62
N SER A 207 -2.41 -9.05 16.89
CA SER A 207 -3.72 -9.07 17.54
C SER A 207 -4.34 -7.67 17.60
N LEU A 208 -3.57 -6.67 17.99
CA LEU A 208 -4.04 -5.29 18.02
C LEU A 208 -4.44 -4.79 16.63
N VAL A 209 -3.64 -5.08 15.61
CA VAL A 209 -3.96 -4.71 14.22
C VAL A 209 -5.22 -5.44 13.73
N CYS A 210 -5.37 -6.74 14.03
CA CYS A 210 -6.59 -7.49 13.65
C CYS A 210 -7.84 -6.90 14.31
N VAL A 211 -7.78 -6.57 15.59
CA VAL A 211 -8.89 -5.91 16.28
C VAL A 211 -9.19 -4.54 15.65
N ALA A 212 -8.18 -3.74 15.40
CA ALA A 212 -8.35 -2.45 14.73
C ALA A 212 -8.98 -2.58 13.34
N LEU A 213 -8.59 -3.61 12.56
CA LEU A 213 -9.17 -3.88 11.24
C LEU A 213 -10.63 -4.35 11.33
N VAL A 214 -11.00 -5.15 12.33
CA VAL A 214 -12.40 -5.53 12.55
C VAL A 214 -13.25 -4.30 12.89
N VAL A 215 -12.75 -3.43 13.76
CA VAL A 215 -13.42 -2.16 14.08
C VAL A 215 -13.51 -1.27 12.84
N ALA A 216 -12.43 -1.15 12.08
CA ALA A 216 -12.42 -0.38 10.83
C ALA A 216 -13.39 -0.94 9.78
N THR A 217 -13.51 -2.26 9.67
CA THR A 217 -14.48 -2.94 8.79
C THR A 217 -15.91 -2.53 9.15
N TYR A 218 -16.27 -2.61 10.44
CA TYR A 218 -17.59 -2.22 10.91
C TYR A 218 -17.86 -0.72 10.72
N ALA A 219 -16.88 0.11 11.08
CA ALA A 219 -16.99 1.56 10.91
C ALA A 219 -17.13 1.97 9.43
N SER A 220 -16.35 1.36 8.53
CA SER A 220 -16.46 1.63 7.09
C SER A 220 -17.82 1.20 6.53
N TYR A 221 -18.34 0.06 6.99
CA TYR A 221 -19.69 -0.38 6.62
C TYR A 221 -20.74 0.66 7.04
N LEU A 222 -20.75 1.06 8.31
CA LEU A 222 -21.72 2.03 8.83
C LEU A 222 -21.65 3.38 8.09
N ALA A 223 -20.42 3.86 7.83
CA ALA A 223 -20.22 5.15 7.17
C ALA A 223 -20.73 5.17 5.72
N ILE A 224 -20.66 4.04 5.03
CA ILE A 224 -21.00 3.96 3.60
C ILE A 224 -22.40 3.41 3.36
N ALA A 225 -22.96 2.61 4.29
CA ALA A 225 -24.26 1.98 4.14
C ALA A 225 -25.41 2.99 3.95
N LEU A 226 -25.29 4.18 4.55
CA LEU A 226 -26.24 5.29 4.36
C LEU A 226 -26.31 5.78 2.90
N TRP A 227 -25.22 5.64 2.16
CA TRP A 227 -25.14 6.01 0.76
C TRP A 227 -25.48 4.86 -0.18
N SER A 228 -24.88 3.68 0.05
CA SER A 228 -25.11 2.46 -0.75
C SER A 228 -24.66 1.23 0.02
N GLU A 229 -25.60 0.34 0.32
CA GLU A 229 -25.33 -0.91 1.03
C GLU A 229 -24.35 -1.81 0.24
N THR A 230 -24.50 -1.90 -1.08
CA THR A 230 -23.59 -2.68 -1.94
C THR A 230 -22.16 -2.17 -1.85
N VAL A 231 -21.96 -0.85 -1.95
CA VAL A 231 -20.62 -0.25 -1.83
C VAL A 231 -20.06 -0.46 -0.42
N ALA A 232 -20.90 -0.36 0.61
CA ALA A 232 -20.51 -0.60 1.99
C ALA A 232 -19.99 -2.03 2.20
N ILE A 233 -20.68 -3.03 1.66
CA ILE A 233 -20.28 -4.43 1.72
C ILE A 233 -18.92 -4.62 1.01
N VAL A 234 -18.76 -4.12 -0.20
CA VAL A 234 -17.51 -4.25 -0.97
C VAL A 234 -16.33 -3.63 -0.21
N VAL A 235 -16.49 -2.40 0.28
CA VAL A 235 -15.42 -1.70 1.01
C VAL A 235 -15.11 -2.41 2.32
N ALA A 236 -16.12 -2.83 3.07
CA ALA A 236 -15.93 -3.58 4.32
C ALA A 236 -15.21 -4.91 4.07
N THR A 237 -15.55 -5.63 2.99
CA THR A 237 -14.87 -6.88 2.59
C THR A 237 -13.40 -6.63 2.27
N LEU A 238 -13.08 -5.56 1.53
CA LEU A 238 -11.68 -5.19 1.23
C LEU A 238 -10.89 -4.87 2.50
N VAL A 239 -11.48 -4.11 3.43
CA VAL A 239 -10.84 -3.79 4.72
C VAL A 239 -10.63 -5.06 5.55
N PHE A 240 -11.64 -5.93 5.63
CA PHE A 240 -11.54 -7.21 6.34
C PHE A 240 -10.46 -8.11 5.73
N TYR A 241 -10.33 -8.10 4.40
CA TYR A 241 -9.33 -8.88 3.69
C TYR A 241 -7.88 -8.54 4.09
N LEU A 242 -7.60 -7.30 4.51
CA LEU A 242 -6.28 -6.91 5.02
C LEU A 242 -5.82 -7.76 6.20
N ILE A 243 -6.75 -8.35 6.97
CA ILE A 243 -6.42 -9.26 8.08
C ILE A 243 -5.55 -10.42 7.60
N VAL A 244 -5.86 -11.00 6.43
CA VAL A 244 -5.07 -12.09 5.83
C VAL A 244 -3.63 -11.64 5.57
N MET A 245 -3.45 -10.45 5.02
CA MET A 245 -2.11 -9.90 4.76
C MET A 245 -1.34 -9.64 6.06
N PHE A 246 -2.00 -9.16 7.13
CA PHE A 246 -1.33 -8.94 8.42
C PHE A 246 -1.00 -10.24 9.16
N ILE A 247 -1.81 -11.28 9.02
CA ILE A 247 -1.47 -12.61 9.53
C ILE A 247 -0.27 -13.19 8.75
N ALA A 248 -0.27 -13.05 7.41
CA ALA A 248 0.88 -13.43 6.59
C ALA A 248 2.15 -12.68 7.00
N ASN A 249 2.02 -11.35 7.20
CA ASN A 249 3.12 -10.51 7.67
C ASN A 249 3.69 -10.97 9.02
N TYR A 250 2.84 -11.27 9.98
CA TYR A 250 3.28 -11.82 11.28
C TYR A 250 4.05 -13.13 11.09
N ARG A 251 3.51 -14.06 10.31
CA ARG A 251 4.13 -15.36 10.14
C ARG A 251 5.44 -15.30 9.35
N VAL A 252 5.50 -14.48 8.30
CA VAL A 252 6.75 -14.23 7.56
C VAL A 252 7.79 -13.63 8.50
N SER A 253 7.43 -12.61 9.26
CA SER A 253 8.35 -11.93 10.18
C SER A 253 8.84 -12.82 11.31
N LYS A 254 8.01 -13.76 11.78
CA LYS A 254 8.34 -14.62 12.94
C LYS A 254 9.05 -15.91 12.56
N HIS A 255 8.72 -16.50 11.40
CA HIS A 255 9.15 -17.86 11.07
C HIS A 255 9.92 -17.97 9.76
N TYR A 256 9.92 -16.93 8.92
CA TYR A 256 10.47 -16.98 7.56
C TYR A 256 11.22 -15.70 7.18
N SER A 257 11.89 -15.06 8.15
CA SER A 257 12.59 -13.81 7.88
C SER A 257 13.84 -14.01 7.02
N VAL A 258 14.67 -14.99 7.36
CA VAL A 258 15.91 -15.31 6.64
C VAL A 258 16.00 -16.82 6.43
N TYR A 259 16.00 -17.25 5.19
CA TYR A 259 16.11 -18.67 4.85
C TYR A 259 16.84 -18.87 3.52
N LEU A 260 17.36 -20.09 3.32
CA LEU A 260 18.11 -20.47 2.13
C LEU A 260 17.24 -21.35 1.23
N THR A 261 17.16 -21.02 -0.04
CA THR A 261 16.50 -21.84 -1.06
C THR A 261 17.50 -22.09 -2.18
N LYS A 262 17.93 -23.34 -2.36
CA LYS A 262 19.00 -23.72 -3.27
C LYS A 262 20.27 -22.91 -2.94
N ASP A 263 20.72 -22.05 -3.84
CA ASP A 263 21.88 -21.17 -3.77
C ASP A 263 21.55 -19.69 -3.47
N LYS A 264 20.29 -19.41 -3.09
CA LYS A 264 19.80 -18.05 -2.87
C LYS A 264 19.39 -17.84 -1.42
N LEU A 265 19.97 -16.83 -0.80
CA LEU A 265 19.57 -16.33 0.51
C LEU A 265 18.38 -15.38 0.35
N MET A 266 17.28 -15.75 0.96
CA MET A 266 16.05 -14.94 1.01
C MET A 266 16.01 -14.15 2.31
N VAL A 267 15.83 -12.83 2.23
CA VAL A 267 15.68 -11.97 3.41
C VAL A 267 14.38 -11.19 3.28
N ASN A 268 13.42 -11.48 4.15
CA ASN A 268 12.14 -10.82 4.26
C ASN A 268 12.18 -9.76 5.36
N ASN A 269 12.30 -8.50 4.98
CA ASN A 269 12.10 -7.39 5.91
C ASN A 269 10.59 -7.14 6.07
N SER A 270 9.92 -8.01 6.81
CA SER A 270 8.47 -8.15 6.87
C SER A 270 7.84 -8.67 5.55
N TRP A 271 6.52 -8.78 5.53
CA TRP A 271 5.78 -9.12 4.31
C TRP A 271 5.91 -8.09 3.18
N TRP A 272 6.14 -6.83 3.56
CA TRP A 272 6.12 -5.68 2.64
C TRP A 272 7.45 -5.45 1.91
N GLY A 273 8.50 -6.15 2.29
CA GLY A 273 9.81 -5.96 1.70
C GLY A 273 10.64 -7.24 1.72
N MET A 274 11.33 -7.50 0.61
CA MET A 274 12.19 -8.69 0.46
C MET A 274 13.38 -8.40 -0.42
N THR A 275 14.43 -9.21 -0.24
CA THR A 275 15.54 -9.32 -1.19
C THR A 275 15.92 -10.77 -1.38
N VAL A 276 16.38 -11.10 -2.58
CA VAL A 276 16.87 -12.41 -2.96
C VAL A 276 18.33 -12.25 -3.38
N ILE A 277 19.23 -12.87 -2.66
CA ILE A 277 20.67 -12.70 -2.81
C ILE A 277 21.26 -14.04 -3.22
N SER A 278 21.94 -14.11 -4.37
CA SER A 278 22.74 -15.29 -4.71
C SER A 278 23.93 -15.40 -3.76
N LEU A 279 24.21 -16.57 -3.22
CA LEU A 279 25.34 -16.77 -2.33
C LEU A 279 26.67 -16.40 -3.00
N SER A 280 26.80 -16.67 -4.30
CA SER A 280 27.97 -16.26 -5.10
C SER A 280 28.18 -14.75 -5.21
N ASN A 281 27.15 -13.96 -4.90
CA ASN A 281 27.23 -12.49 -4.92
C ASN A 281 27.54 -11.88 -3.55
N ILE A 282 27.66 -12.69 -2.51
CA ILE A 282 28.09 -12.23 -1.19
C ILE A 282 29.61 -12.15 -1.19
N LYS A 283 30.16 -10.94 -1.09
CA LYS A 283 31.59 -10.69 -1.05
C LYS A 283 32.16 -10.95 0.35
N GLN A 284 31.43 -10.51 1.38
CA GLN A 284 31.89 -10.58 2.75
C GLN A 284 30.70 -10.59 3.71
N VAL A 285 30.82 -11.38 4.78
CA VAL A 285 29.90 -11.45 5.91
C VAL A 285 30.66 -11.09 7.17
N GLU A 286 30.26 -10.04 7.83
CA GLU A 286 30.85 -9.55 9.07
C GLU A 286 29.84 -9.68 10.21
N THR A 287 30.26 -10.21 11.34
CA THR A 287 29.50 -10.17 12.59
C THR A 287 30.05 -9.07 13.49
N GLY A 288 29.17 -8.28 14.11
CA GLY A 288 29.62 -7.14 14.93
C GLY A 288 28.44 -6.43 15.55
N SER A 289 28.64 -5.16 15.91
CA SER A 289 27.56 -4.32 16.42
C SER A 289 27.60 -2.95 15.74
N TRP A 290 26.60 -2.67 14.94
CA TRP A 290 26.45 -1.39 14.24
C TRP A 290 25.20 -0.66 14.76
N THR A 291 25.37 0.57 15.22
CA THR A 291 24.27 1.35 15.75
C THR A 291 23.35 1.83 14.60
N ALA A 292 22.05 1.98 14.88
CA ALA A 292 21.09 2.50 13.89
C ALA A 292 21.47 3.88 13.34
N ALA A 293 22.22 4.68 14.09
CA ALA A 293 22.72 5.96 13.63
C ALA A 293 23.81 5.83 12.56
N SER A 294 24.70 4.84 12.68
CA SER A 294 25.76 4.57 11.70
C SER A 294 25.25 3.96 10.41
N THR A 295 24.07 3.34 10.43
CA THR A 295 23.45 2.66 9.28
C THR A 295 22.30 3.45 8.65
N LYS A 296 22.07 4.69 9.06
CA LYS A 296 20.88 5.48 8.69
C LYS A 296 20.71 5.74 7.19
N GLU A 297 21.79 5.80 6.45
CA GLU A 297 21.78 6.00 4.99
C GLU A 297 21.85 4.69 4.20
N GLN A 298 21.93 3.55 4.90
CA GLN A 298 22.09 2.22 4.33
C GLN A 298 20.86 1.34 4.61
N PHE A 299 20.80 0.19 3.95
CA PHE A 299 19.72 -0.77 4.19
C PHE A 299 19.94 -1.48 5.51
N HIS A 300 19.06 -1.25 6.47
CA HIS A 300 19.05 -1.90 7.75
C HIS A 300 17.71 -2.60 7.97
N PHE A 301 17.76 -3.93 8.10
CA PHE A 301 16.58 -4.75 8.35
C PHE A 301 16.60 -5.29 9.79
N GLY A 302 15.46 -5.23 10.43
CA GLY A 302 15.31 -5.52 11.84
C GLY A 302 15.39 -4.26 12.71
N ARG A 303 15.27 -4.44 14.02
CA ARG A 303 15.26 -3.38 15.03
C ARG A 303 16.48 -3.47 15.93
N GLY A 304 16.86 -2.33 16.47
CA GLY A 304 18.02 -2.24 17.36
C GLY A 304 19.32 -2.09 16.58
N ASN A 305 20.41 -2.54 17.19
CA ASN A 305 21.71 -2.54 16.52
C ASN A 305 21.77 -3.73 15.55
N ALA A 306 22.34 -3.49 14.38
CA ALA A 306 22.63 -4.58 13.46
C ALA A 306 23.76 -5.45 14.03
N ASN A 307 23.67 -6.75 13.84
CA ASN A 307 24.68 -7.71 14.31
C ASN A 307 25.32 -8.53 13.17
N VAL A 308 24.78 -8.40 11.96
CA VAL A 308 25.36 -8.95 10.72
C VAL A 308 25.40 -7.88 9.66
N LYS A 309 26.51 -7.81 8.91
CA LYS A 309 26.68 -6.96 7.73
C LYS A 309 27.05 -7.85 6.54
N LEU A 310 26.26 -7.73 5.47
CA LEU A 310 26.50 -8.37 4.19
C LEU A 310 26.99 -7.32 3.20
N THR A 311 28.12 -7.56 2.55
CA THR A 311 28.65 -6.75 1.46
C THR A 311 28.59 -7.57 0.18
N PHE A 312 28.11 -6.95 -0.92
CA PHE A 312 27.90 -7.65 -2.18
C PHE A 312 29.00 -7.37 -3.19
N VAL A 313 29.19 -8.31 -4.13
CA VAL A 313 30.10 -8.17 -5.27
C VAL A 313 29.50 -7.21 -6.31
N SER A 314 28.18 -7.32 -6.52
CA SER A 314 27.40 -6.43 -7.40
C SER A 314 26.12 -5.98 -6.69
N GLU A 315 25.59 -4.83 -7.10
CA GLU A 315 24.35 -4.29 -6.55
C GLU A 315 23.22 -5.33 -6.49
N GLN A 316 22.57 -5.44 -5.34
CA GLN A 316 21.40 -6.26 -5.13
C GLN A 316 20.13 -5.42 -5.16
N LYS A 317 19.01 -6.04 -5.45
CA LYS A 317 17.71 -5.36 -5.49
C LYS A 317 16.91 -5.61 -4.22
N TYR A 318 16.43 -4.55 -3.62
CA TYR A 318 15.43 -4.60 -2.57
C TYR A 318 14.06 -4.27 -3.12
N TYR A 319 13.12 -5.19 -2.97
CA TYR A 319 11.73 -5.06 -3.41
C TYR A 319 10.86 -4.65 -2.22
N SER A 320 10.31 -3.44 -2.23
CA SER A 320 9.47 -2.93 -1.16
C SER A 320 8.07 -2.51 -1.64
N GLY A 321 7.11 -2.42 -0.71
CA GLY A 321 5.74 -2.04 -1.01
C GLY A 321 5.04 -2.97 -2.00
N LEU A 322 5.10 -4.29 -1.77
CA LEU A 322 4.60 -5.33 -2.67
C LEU A 322 5.32 -5.30 -4.05
N ALA A 323 6.63 -5.05 -4.04
CA ALA A 323 7.49 -4.89 -5.21
C ALA A 323 7.19 -3.65 -6.09
N THR A 324 6.36 -2.72 -5.61
CA THR A 324 6.13 -1.44 -6.31
C THR A 324 7.36 -0.54 -6.33
N PHE A 325 8.28 -0.73 -5.38
CA PHE A 325 9.50 0.04 -5.27
C PHE A 325 10.69 -0.89 -5.27
N ILE A 326 11.55 -0.74 -6.28
CA ILE A 326 12.80 -1.48 -6.42
C ILE A 326 13.95 -0.52 -6.15
N GLU A 327 14.81 -0.88 -5.21
CA GLU A 327 15.95 -0.04 -4.78
C GLU A 327 17.23 -0.86 -4.85
N PRO A 328 18.30 -0.35 -5.49
CA PRO A 328 19.61 -1.00 -5.47
C PRO A 328 20.25 -0.86 -4.09
N MET A 329 21.01 -1.88 -3.68
CA MET A 329 21.78 -1.89 -2.43
C MET A 329 23.11 -2.63 -2.62
N ASP A 330 24.19 -2.06 -2.08
CA ASP A 330 25.54 -2.63 -2.08
C ASP A 330 25.88 -3.31 -0.77
N THR A 331 25.21 -2.92 0.30
CA THR A 331 25.44 -3.38 1.66
C THR A 331 24.12 -3.52 2.39
N LEU A 332 23.97 -4.59 3.15
CA LEU A 332 22.79 -4.88 3.95
C LEU A 332 23.18 -5.15 5.40
N TYR A 333 22.60 -4.40 6.31
CA TYR A 333 22.73 -4.60 7.75
C TYR A 333 21.50 -5.33 8.28
N LEU A 334 21.74 -6.37 9.07
CA LEU A 334 20.69 -7.22 9.64
C LEU A 334 20.77 -7.22 11.17
N SER A 335 19.62 -7.15 11.82
CA SER A 335 19.45 -7.41 13.23
C SER A 335 18.71 -8.74 13.38
N VAL A 336 19.45 -9.82 13.62
CA VAL A 336 18.95 -11.20 13.67
C VAL A 336 19.14 -11.82 15.05
N ASP A 337 18.37 -12.88 15.33
CA ASP A 337 18.45 -13.66 16.57
C ASP A 337 19.68 -14.58 16.60
N ASP A 338 20.10 -15.14 15.46
CA ASP A 338 21.27 -16.00 15.36
C ASP A 338 22.25 -15.52 14.27
N PRO A 339 23.18 -14.62 14.60
CA PRO A 339 24.19 -14.15 13.66
C PRO A 339 25.21 -15.21 13.28
N SER A 340 25.45 -16.20 14.16
CA SER A 340 26.46 -17.25 13.95
C SER A 340 26.02 -18.22 12.87
N ALA A 341 24.78 -18.70 12.92
CA ALA A 341 24.23 -19.60 11.92
C ALA A 341 24.22 -18.96 10.52
N LEU A 342 23.88 -17.66 10.43
CA LEU A 342 23.91 -16.95 9.17
C LEU A 342 25.33 -16.79 8.62
N HIS A 343 26.31 -16.51 9.48
CA HIS A 343 27.71 -16.36 9.11
C HIS A 343 28.28 -17.68 8.57
N GLU A 344 28.06 -18.78 9.28
CA GLU A 344 28.55 -20.12 8.89
C GLU A 344 27.99 -20.54 7.52
N ILE A 345 26.68 -20.40 7.29
CA ILE A 345 26.07 -20.80 6.02
C ILE A 345 26.59 -19.96 4.85
N CYS A 346 26.82 -18.68 5.05
CA CYS A 346 27.34 -17.81 4.00
C CYS A 346 28.82 -18.10 3.72
N GLN A 347 29.65 -18.48 4.72
CA GLN A 347 31.05 -18.82 4.52
C GLN A 347 31.24 -20.17 3.81
N LEU A 348 30.48 -21.20 4.18
CA LEU A 348 30.56 -22.52 3.56
C LEU A 348 30.31 -22.54 2.05
N ASN A 349 29.64 -21.49 1.52
CA ASN A 349 29.29 -21.40 0.10
C ASN A 349 30.11 -20.33 -0.65
N THR A 350 31.06 -19.67 0.00
CA THR A 350 32.02 -18.73 -0.62
C THR A 350 33.40 -19.35 -0.85
N GLU A 351 33.69 -20.54 -0.29
CA GLU A 351 34.85 -21.40 -0.60
C GLU A 351 34.48 -22.38 -1.74
#